data_3087fb05990d6c8003871e8d69c6b562
#
_entry.id   3087fb05990d6c8003871e8d69c6b562
#
_cell.length_a   1.000
_cell.length_b   1.000
_cell.length_c   1.000
_cell.angle_alpha   90.00
_cell.angle_beta   90.00
_cell.angle_gamma   90.00
#
_symmetry.space_group_name_H-M   'P 1'
#
loop_
_entity.id
_entity.type
_entity.pdbx_description
1 polymer ?
#
loop_
_entity_poly.entity_id
_entity_poly.type
_entity_poly.pdbx_seq_one_letter_code
_entity_poly.pdbx_strand_id
1 'polypeptide(L)'
;MKNTSQEYDKVIGICRDLFSKKMTDYGSAWRILRLPSLTDQIFIKAQRIRSLQENEVRKVDEDETGEFIGIINYCIMALIQLELGVVDQPDLNTEQAVKLYDEKIALTKQLMEDKNHDYGEAWREMRVSSLTDLILQKLLRVKQIEDNKGKTLVSEGIDANYQDMINYSVFALILMKFGQ
;
A
#
# COMPACT_ATOMS: atom_id res chain seq x y z
N MET A 1 24.05 -8.11 -9.56
CA MET A 1 23.21 -7.07 -8.95
C MET A 1 21.75 -7.49 -9.07
N LYS A 2 21.06 -7.54 -7.94
CA LYS A 2 19.63 -7.89 -7.95
C LYS A 2 18.84 -6.77 -8.62
N ASN A 3 17.88 -7.14 -9.44
CA ASN A 3 17.11 -6.17 -10.20
C ASN A 3 15.82 -5.81 -9.45
N THR A 4 15.92 -4.86 -8.53
CA THR A 4 14.82 -4.39 -7.71
C THR A 4 13.68 -3.84 -8.58
N SER A 5 13.99 -3.14 -9.66
CA SER A 5 12.97 -2.60 -10.57
C SER A 5 12.09 -3.71 -11.15
N GLN A 6 12.69 -4.80 -11.60
CA GLN A 6 11.94 -5.95 -12.15
C GLN A 6 11.14 -6.68 -11.07
N GLU A 7 11.74 -6.88 -9.89
CA GLU A 7 11.05 -7.51 -8.77
C GLU A 7 9.84 -6.68 -8.33
N TYR A 8 10.01 -5.36 -8.26
CA TYR A 8 8.94 -4.41 -7.95
C TYR A 8 7.80 -4.53 -8.95
N ASP A 9 8.12 -4.49 -10.24
CA ASP A 9 7.13 -4.56 -11.30
C ASP A 9 6.35 -5.88 -11.30
N LYS A 10 6.99 -7.00 -10.98
CA LYS A 10 6.32 -8.29 -10.85
C LYS A 10 5.29 -8.28 -9.72
N VAL A 11 5.67 -7.78 -8.56
CA VAL A 11 4.76 -7.68 -7.40
C VAL A 11 3.58 -6.78 -7.75
N ILE A 12 3.85 -5.60 -8.28
CA ILE A 12 2.80 -4.64 -8.65
C ILE A 12 1.90 -5.20 -9.74
N GLY A 13 2.45 -5.94 -10.70
CA GLY A 13 1.65 -6.59 -11.74
C GLY A 13 0.57 -7.50 -11.17
N ILE A 14 0.89 -8.26 -10.13
CA ILE A 14 -0.07 -9.13 -9.45
C ILE A 14 -1.11 -8.29 -8.68
N CYS A 15 -0.68 -7.26 -7.97
CA CYS A 15 -1.59 -6.36 -7.26
C CYS A 15 -2.54 -5.65 -8.23
N ARG A 16 -2.02 -5.17 -9.35
CA ARG A 16 -2.77 -4.49 -10.40
C ARG A 16 -3.82 -5.40 -11.03
N ASP A 17 -3.46 -6.64 -11.30
CA ASP A 17 -4.38 -7.63 -11.87
C ASP A 17 -5.56 -7.86 -10.93
N LEU A 18 -5.31 -8.02 -9.64
CA LEU A 18 -6.38 -8.16 -8.64
C LEU A 18 -7.25 -6.91 -8.58
N PHE A 19 -6.65 -5.72 -8.57
CA PHE A 19 -7.39 -4.45 -8.58
C PHE A 19 -8.31 -4.36 -9.80
N SER A 20 -7.79 -4.69 -10.99
CA SER A 20 -8.53 -4.65 -12.25
C SER A 20 -9.73 -5.62 -12.23
N LYS A 21 -9.51 -6.84 -11.72
CA LYS A 21 -10.57 -7.84 -11.59
C LYS A 21 -11.67 -7.38 -10.62
N LYS A 22 -11.30 -6.79 -9.50
CA LYS A 22 -12.27 -6.24 -8.55
C LYS A 22 -13.03 -5.06 -9.12
N MET A 23 -12.37 -4.22 -9.93
CA MET A 23 -13.06 -3.14 -10.66
C MET A 23 -14.11 -3.70 -11.61
N THR A 24 -13.82 -4.81 -12.28
CA THR A 24 -14.78 -5.48 -13.17
C THR A 24 -15.97 -6.00 -12.39
N ASP A 25 -15.74 -6.58 -11.20
CA ASP A 25 -16.81 -7.17 -10.38
C ASP A 25 -17.65 -6.12 -9.66
N TYR A 26 -17.02 -5.11 -9.08
CA TYR A 26 -17.66 -4.19 -8.13
C TYR A 26 -17.68 -2.73 -8.59
N GLY A 27 -17.02 -2.41 -9.70
CA GLY A 27 -16.85 -1.03 -10.13
C GLY A 27 -16.02 -0.22 -9.14
N SER A 28 -16.16 1.10 -9.17
CA SER A 28 -15.41 2.01 -8.31
C SER A 28 -16.15 2.36 -7.02
N ALA A 29 -16.74 1.36 -6.36
CA ALA A 29 -17.48 1.57 -5.10
C ALA A 29 -16.64 2.26 -4.04
N TRP A 30 -15.32 2.04 -4.03
CA TRP A 30 -14.38 2.66 -3.10
C TRP A 30 -14.27 4.18 -3.25
N ARG A 31 -14.76 4.74 -4.35
CA ARG A 31 -14.76 6.21 -4.57
C ARG A 31 -15.60 6.98 -3.55
N ILE A 32 -16.53 6.32 -2.88
CA ILE A 32 -17.33 6.94 -1.82
C ILE A 32 -16.61 6.97 -0.46
N LEU A 33 -15.47 6.31 -0.34
CA LEU A 33 -14.79 6.17 0.94
C LEU A 33 -13.98 7.44 1.28
N ARG A 34 -14.22 7.95 2.50
CA ARG A 34 -13.38 9.00 3.05
C ARG A 34 -12.01 8.42 3.43
N LEU A 35 -10.99 9.27 3.47
CA LEU A 35 -9.62 8.84 3.78
C LEU A 35 -9.51 8.07 5.11
N PRO A 36 -10.14 8.52 6.22
CA PRO A 36 -10.06 7.73 7.46
C PRO A 36 -10.60 6.30 7.33
N SER A 37 -11.60 6.09 6.49
CA SER A 37 -12.12 4.73 6.23
C SER A 37 -11.10 3.85 5.55
N LEU A 38 -10.37 4.38 4.58
CA LEU A 38 -9.28 3.66 3.90
C LEU A 38 -8.12 3.40 4.86
N THR A 39 -7.74 4.40 5.66
CA THR A 39 -6.71 4.26 6.69
C THR A 39 -7.07 3.12 7.65
N ASP A 40 -8.32 3.05 8.10
CA ASP A 40 -8.77 1.98 9.01
C ASP A 40 -8.72 0.60 8.34
N GLN A 41 -9.05 0.49 7.06
CA GLN A 41 -8.93 -0.78 6.33
C GLN A 41 -7.48 -1.23 6.23
N ILE A 42 -6.58 -0.32 5.95
CA ILE A 42 -5.14 -0.61 5.92
C ILE A 42 -4.66 -1.06 7.31
N PHE A 43 -5.12 -0.37 8.37
CA PHE A 43 -4.78 -0.70 9.75
C PHE A 43 -5.21 -2.13 10.12
N ILE A 44 -6.42 -2.53 9.77
CA ILE A 44 -6.92 -3.89 10.05
C ILE A 44 -6.01 -4.94 9.39
N LYS A 45 -5.61 -4.71 8.14
CA LYS A 45 -4.72 -5.63 7.42
C LYS A 45 -3.34 -5.70 8.03
N ALA A 46 -2.76 -4.58 8.41
CA ALA A 46 -1.45 -4.53 9.04
C ALA A 46 -1.47 -5.22 10.42
N GLN A 47 -2.51 -5.00 11.22
CA GLN A 47 -2.69 -5.68 12.50
C GLN A 47 -2.85 -7.19 12.31
N ARG A 48 -3.55 -7.61 11.29
CA ARG A 48 -3.70 -9.04 11.01
C ARG A 48 -2.37 -9.67 10.64
N ILE A 49 -1.56 -8.99 9.81
CA ILE A 49 -0.21 -9.47 9.47
C ILE A 49 0.61 -9.67 10.76
N ARG A 50 0.60 -8.67 11.65
CA ARG A 50 1.33 -8.75 12.91
C ARG A 50 0.85 -9.92 13.77
N SER A 51 -0.46 -10.11 13.87
CA SER A 51 -1.04 -11.25 14.60
C SER A 51 -0.61 -12.59 13.99
N LEU A 52 -0.60 -12.72 12.67
CA LEU A 52 -0.17 -13.94 12.00
C LEU A 52 1.33 -14.21 12.24
N GLN A 53 2.14 -13.17 12.31
CA GLN A 53 3.57 -13.30 12.59
C GLN A 53 3.86 -13.71 14.04
N GLU A 54 3.02 -13.28 14.98
CA GLU A 54 3.17 -13.57 16.42
C GLU A 54 2.57 -14.91 16.82
N ASN A 55 1.57 -15.41 16.10
CA ASN A 55 0.86 -16.65 16.44
C ASN A 55 1.48 -17.85 15.77
N GLU A 56 1.77 -18.89 16.58
CA GLU A 56 2.31 -20.16 16.08
C GLU A 56 1.24 -21.01 15.42
N VAL A 57 -0.02 -20.90 15.88
CA VAL A 57 -1.14 -21.69 15.35
C VAL A 57 -2.14 -20.76 14.65
N ARG A 58 -2.41 -21.04 13.38
CA ARG A 58 -3.36 -20.26 12.56
C ARG A 58 -4.65 -21.08 12.43
N LYS A 59 -5.78 -20.42 12.68
CA LYS A 59 -7.12 -21.03 12.53
C LYS A 59 -7.67 -20.90 11.12
N VAL A 60 -7.17 -19.93 10.34
CA VAL A 60 -7.58 -19.67 8.97
C VAL A 60 -6.34 -19.82 8.09
N ASP A 61 -6.48 -20.62 7.02
CA ASP A 61 -5.37 -20.86 6.08
C ASP A 61 -5.25 -19.67 5.11
N GLU A 62 -4.87 -18.52 5.65
CA GLU A 62 -4.55 -17.33 4.89
C GLU A 62 -3.18 -16.85 5.33
N ASP A 63 -2.34 -16.48 4.38
CA ASP A 63 -1.01 -15.99 4.67
C ASP A 63 -0.93 -14.46 4.60
N GLU A 64 0.22 -13.93 4.92
CA GLU A 64 0.47 -12.49 4.95
C GLU A 64 0.46 -11.87 3.55
N THR A 65 0.68 -12.65 2.48
CA THR A 65 0.79 -12.09 1.12
C THR A 65 -0.48 -11.40 0.68
N GLY A 66 -1.64 -11.99 0.91
CA GLY A 66 -2.93 -11.39 0.58
C GLY A 66 -3.17 -10.06 1.31
N GLU A 67 -2.74 -9.98 2.57
CA GLU A 67 -2.88 -8.77 3.36
C GLU A 67 -1.96 -7.65 2.86
N PHE A 68 -0.71 -7.96 2.50
CA PHE A 68 0.20 -6.98 1.91
C PHE A 68 -0.33 -6.46 0.57
N ILE A 69 -0.88 -7.33 -0.27
CA ILE A 69 -1.52 -6.91 -1.53
C ILE A 69 -2.67 -5.94 -1.23
N GLY A 70 -3.49 -6.26 -0.24
CA GLY A 70 -4.59 -5.39 0.19
C GLY A 70 -4.11 -4.02 0.65
N ILE A 71 -3.02 -3.97 1.44
CA ILE A 71 -2.42 -2.70 1.89
C ILE A 71 -2.00 -1.87 0.67
N ILE A 72 -1.30 -2.47 -0.30
CA ILE A 72 -0.87 -1.79 -1.51
C ILE A 72 -2.06 -1.17 -2.23
N ASN A 73 -3.10 -1.97 -2.49
CA ASN A 73 -4.25 -1.52 -3.27
C ASN A 73 -5.07 -0.45 -2.53
N TYR A 74 -5.27 -0.59 -1.22
CA TYR A 74 -5.95 0.44 -0.44
C TYR A 74 -5.14 1.74 -0.36
N CYS A 75 -3.82 1.66 -0.25
CA CYS A 75 -2.98 2.87 -0.28
C CYS A 75 -3.07 3.58 -1.64
N ILE A 76 -3.12 2.84 -2.74
CA ILE A 76 -3.30 3.43 -4.07
C ILE A 76 -4.65 4.10 -4.17
N MET A 77 -5.72 3.45 -3.68
CA MET A 77 -7.06 4.06 -3.62
C MET A 77 -7.02 5.36 -2.80
N ALA A 78 -6.30 5.36 -1.67
CA ALA A 78 -6.14 6.56 -0.85
C ALA A 78 -5.45 7.69 -1.61
N LEU A 79 -4.39 7.38 -2.36
CA LEU A 79 -3.71 8.38 -3.20
C LEU A 79 -4.63 8.94 -4.28
N ILE A 80 -5.47 8.10 -4.88
CA ILE A 80 -6.47 8.55 -5.87
C ILE A 80 -7.51 9.46 -5.20
N GLN A 81 -7.99 9.08 -4.00
CA GLN A 81 -8.95 9.90 -3.25
C GLN A 81 -8.37 11.25 -2.84
N LEU A 82 -7.08 11.30 -2.51
CA LEU A 82 -6.40 12.58 -2.23
C LEU A 82 -6.42 13.52 -3.43
N GLU A 83 -6.25 12.97 -4.64
CA GLU A 83 -6.23 13.78 -5.86
C GLU A 83 -7.64 14.18 -6.29
N LEU A 84 -8.57 13.22 -6.36
CA LEU A 84 -9.89 13.44 -6.95
C LEU A 84 -10.96 13.89 -5.96
N GLY A 85 -10.74 13.66 -4.67
CA GLY A 85 -11.76 13.89 -3.65
C GLY A 85 -12.77 12.75 -3.57
N VAL A 86 -13.56 12.75 -2.49
CA VAL A 86 -14.61 11.75 -2.23
C VAL A 86 -15.86 12.13 -3.02
N VAL A 87 -16.56 11.13 -3.55
CA VAL A 87 -17.79 11.33 -4.32
C VAL A 87 -18.98 10.57 -3.70
N ASP A 88 -20.20 10.95 -4.05
CA ASP A 88 -21.41 10.30 -3.53
C ASP A 88 -21.76 9.01 -4.27
N GLN A 89 -21.32 8.88 -5.52
CA GLN A 89 -21.59 7.74 -6.39
C GLN A 89 -20.33 7.28 -7.08
N PRO A 90 -20.16 5.97 -7.34
CA PRO A 90 -19.06 5.49 -8.18
C PRO A 90 -19.02 6.20 -9.53
N ASP A 91 -17.86 6.71 -9.91
CA ASP A 91 -17.71 7.59 -11.08
C ASP A 91 -16.61 7.18 -12.05
N LEU A 92 -15.92 6.06 -11.81
CA LEU A 92 -14.83 5.60 -12.65
C LEU A 92 -15.17 4.23 -13.25
N ASN A 93 -14.86 4.06 -14.54
CA ASN A 93 -14.85 2.73 -15.14
C ASN A 93 -13.49 2.05 -14.89
N THR A 94 -13.37 0.78 -15.26
CA THR A 94 -12.14 0.00 -15.05
C THR A 94 -10.94 0.65 -15.70
N GLU A 95 -11.06 1.08 -16.96
CA GLU A 95 -9.96 1.70 -17.70
C GLU A 95 -9.45 2.97 -17.03
N GLN A 96 -10.37 3.84 -16.61
CA GLN A 96 -10.03 5.09 -15.91
C GLN A 96 -9.34 4.81 -14.58
N ALA A 97 -9.86 3.86 -13.80
CA ALA A 97 -9.31 3.52 -12.49
C ALA A 97 -7.92 2.89 -12.63
N VAL A 98 -7.72 2.00 -13.59
CA VAL A 98 -6.41 1.37 -13.84
C VAL A 98 -5.38 2.39 -14.29
N LYS A 99 -5.77 3.35 -15.12
CA LYS A 99 -4.88 4.44 -15.53
C LYS A 99 -4.41 5.25 -14.31
N LEU A 100 -5.31 5.60 -13.41
CA LEU A 100 -4.97 6.31 -12.17
C LEU A 100 -4.06 5.46 -11.27
N TYR A 101 -4.36 4.17 -11.17
CA TYR A 101 -3.52 3.20 -10.45
C TYR A 101 -2.08 3.24 -10.97
N ASP A 102 -1.92 3.15 -12.29
CA ASP A 102 -0.60 3.15 -12.94
C ASP A 102 0.15 4.46 -12.69
N GLU A 103 -0.54 5.59 -12.72
CA GLU A 103 0.06 6.90 -12.43
C GLU A 103 0.59 6.96 -10.99
N LYS A 104 -0.19 6.49 -10.03
CA LYS A 104 0.22 6.49 -8.61
C LYS A 104 1.39 5.53 -8.36
N ILE A 105 1.39 4.39 -9.01
CA ILE A 105 2.49 3.42 -8.91
C ILE A 105 3.78 3.99 -9.53
N ALA A 106 3.69 4.67 -10.66
CA ALA A 106 4.87 5.27 -11.30
C ALA A 106 5.56 6.27 -10.35
N LEU A 107 4.78 7.13 -9.71
CA LEU A 107 5.31 8.10 -8.72
C LEU A 107 5.91 7.40 -7.50
N THR A 108 5.24 6.37 -7.00
CA THR A 108 5.67 5.62 -5.82
C THR A 108 6.94 4.82 -6.10
N LYS A 109 7.03 4.21 -7.27
CA LYS A 109 8.24 3.51 -7.70
C LYS A 109 9.42 4.46 -7.86
N GLN A 110 9.20 5.64 -8.43
CA GLN A 110 10.25 6.67 -8.56
C GLN A 110 10.79 7.06 -7.18
N LEU A 111 9.92 7.24 -6.20
CA LEU A 111 10.33 7.51 -4.82
C LEU A 111 11.20 6.39 -4.26
N MET A 112 10.82 5.14 -4.50
CA MET A 112 11.60 3.98 -4.09
C MET A 112 12.99 3.99 -4.73
N GLU A 113 13.07 4.25 -6.03
CA GLU A 113 14.34 4.27 -6.77
C GLU A 113 15.26 5.38 -6.27
N ASP A 114 14.70 6.57 -6.00
CA ASP A 114 15.45 7.70 -5.46
C ASP A 114 16.03 7.38 -4.07
N LYS A 115 15.23 6.77 -3.19
CA LYS A 115 15.67 6.36 -1.86
C LYS A 115 16.73 5.25 -1.94
N ASN A 116 16.58 4.29 -2.82
CA ASN A 116 17.57 3.22 -3.02
C ASN A 116 18.89 3.77 -3.53
N HIS A 117 18.85 4.79 -4.37
CA HIS A 117 20.04 5.46 -4.85
C HIS A 117 20.82 6.07 -3.67
N ASP A 118 20.14 6.73 -2.74
CA ASP A 118 20.76 7.44 -1.63
C ASP A 118 21.21 6.51 -0.48
N TYR A 119 20.38 5.51 -0.18
CA TYR A 119 20.55 4.64 1.00
C TYR A 119 20.99 3.21 0.64
N GLY A 120 21.10 2.89 -0.66
CA GLY A 120 21.31 1.53 -1.11
C GLY A 120 20.04 0.69 -0.90
N GLU A 121 20.21 -0.62 -0.91
CA GLU A 121 19.11 -1.57 -0.74
C GLU A 121 19.11 -2.21 0.66
N ALA A 122 19.28 -1.38 1.69
CA ALA A 122 19.36 -1.85 3.07
C ALA A 122 18.10 -2.63 3.50
N TRP A 123 16.96 -2.35 2.89
CA TRP A 123 15.71 -3.08 3.17
C TRP A 123 15.84 -4.60 2.90
N ARG A 124 16.76 -5.02 2.04
CA ARG A 124 16.98 -6.45 1.78
C ARG A 124 17.45 -7.23 2.99
N GLU A 125 18.11 -6.55 3.93
CA GLU A 125 18.59 -7.15 5.19
C GLU A 125 17.56 -7.03 6.33
N MET A 126 16.42 -6.42 6.08
CA MET A 126 15.37 -6.26 7.07
C MET A 126 14.53 -7.54 7.21
N ARG A 127 13.95 -7.71 8.38
CA ARG A 127 12.94 -8.74 8.60
C ARG A 127 11.59 -8.26 8.07
N VAL A 128 10.77 -9.18 7.56
CA VAL A 128 9.39 -8.86 7.15
C VAL A 128 8.62 -8.26 8.33
N SER A 129 8.81 -8.78 9.54
CA SER A 129 8.18 -8.24 10.75
C SER A 129 8.54 -6.78 11.03
N SER A 130 9.77 -6.38 10.72
CA SER A 130 10.19 -4.98 10.87
C SER A 130 9.48 -4.07 9.85
N LEU A 131 9.29 -4.55 8.63
CA LEU A 131 8.52 -3.81 7.62
C LEU A 131 7.06 -3.64 8.04
N THR A 132 6.47 -4.67 8.65
CA THR A 132 5.11 -4.59 9.21
C THR A 132 5.02 -3.51 10.30
N ASP A 133 6.00 -3.46 11.19
CA ASP A 133 6.05 -2.45 12.25
C ASP A 133 6.17 -1.04 11.70
N LEU A 134 6.97 -0.85 10.63
CA LEU A 134 7.09 0.45 9.97
C LEU A 134 5.77 0.87 9.31
N ILE A 135 5.04 -0.07 8.72
CA ILE A 135 3.70 0.20 8.17
C ILE A 135 2.77 0.66 9.28
N LEU A 136 2.74 -0.05 10.41
CA LEU A 136 1.91 0.33 11.56
C LEU A 136 2.29 1.72 12.10
N GLN A 137 3.58 2.04 12.16
CA GLN A 137 4.04 3.36 12.57
C GLN A 137 3.54 4.46 11.62
N LYS A 138 3.62 4.22 10.31
CA LYS A 138 3.11 5.17 9.30
C LYS A 138 1.60 5.35 9.45
N LEU A 139 0.87 4.29 9.75
CA LEU A 139 -0.59 4.39 10.00
C LEU A 139 -0.91 5.28 11.19
N LEU A 140 -0.16 5.15 12.28
CA LEU A 140 -0.34 6.04 13.44
C LEU A 140 -0.06 7.49 13.07
N ARG A 141 0.96 7.75 12.25
CA ARG A 141 1.25 9.10 11.74
C ARG A 141 0.12 9.64 10.89
N VAL A 142 -0.42 8.81 9.98
CA VAL A 142 -1.55 9.20 9.13
C VAL A 142 -2.76 9.57 10.01
N LYS A 143 -3.09 8.74 11.00
CA LYS A 143 -4.19 9.03 11.92
C LYS A 143 -4.00 10.35 12.65
N GLN A 144 -2.79 10.64 13.11
CA GLN A 144 -2.48 11.91 13.78
C GLN A 144 -2.63 13.10 12.85
N ILE A 145 -2.18 12.96 11.60
CA ILE A 145 -2.33 14.00 10.57
C ILE A 145 -3.82 14.23 10.28
N GLU A 146 -4.60 13.16 10.14
CA GLU A 146 -6.05 13.24 9.92
C GLU A 146 -6.75 13.92 11.09
N ASP A 147 -6.42 13.53 12.34
CA ASP A 147 -6.98 14.13 13.56
C ASP A 147 -6.61 15.61 13.68
N ASN A 148 -5.46 16.00 13.16
CA ASN A 148 -4.98 17.37 13.13
C ASN A 148 -5.35 18.11 11.84
N LYS A 149 -6.37 17.65 11.14
CA LYS A 149 -6.94 18.26 9.92
C LYS A 149 -5.90 18.46 8.80
N GLY A 150 -4.97 17.53 8.69
CA GLY A 150 -3.94 17.54 7.64
C GLY A 150 -2.74 18.43 7.93
N LYS A 151 -2.64 19.05 9.10
CA LYS A 151 -1.54 19.96 9.42
C LYS A 151 -0.34 19.23 10.01
N THR A 152 0.85 19.56 9.51
CA THR A 152 2.13 19.09 10.05
C THR A 152 3.09 20.27 10.21
N LEU A 153 4.03 20.16 11.14
CA LEU A 153 5.07 21.20 11.36
C LEU A 153 6.35 20.91 10.58
N VAL A 154 6.81 19.67 10.60
CA VAL A 154 8.11 19.27 10.02
C VAL A 154 8.02 18.01 9.19
N SER A 155 6.91 17.27 9.27
CA SER A 155 6.76 15.97 8.64
C SER A 155 6.22 16.10 7.22
N GLU A 156 6.49 15.08 6.41
CA GLU A 156 5.89 14.90 5.09
C GLU A 156 4.36 14.80 5.21
N GLY A 157 3.66 15.11 4.13
CA GLY A 157 2.21 15.00 4.07
C GLY A 157 1.72 13.57 4.09
N ILE A 158 0.39 13.43 4.09
CA ILE A 158 -0.29 12.13 4.18
C ILE A 158 0.02 11.25 2.95
N ASP A 159 0.19 11.85 1.77
CA ASP A 159 0.53 11.15 0.53
C ASP A 159 1.86 10.39 0.63
N ALA A 160 2.89 11.04 1.16
CA ALA A 160 4.20 10.42 1.35
C ALA A 160 4.11 9.20 2.29
N ASN A 161 3.27 9.25 3.30
CA ASN A 161 3.05 8.12 4.21
C ASN A 161 2.40 6.93 3.49
N TYR A 162 1.41 7.17 2.62
CA TYR A 162 0.80 6.11 1.82
C TYR A 162 1.81 5.51 0.84
N GLN A 163 2.64 6.33 0.19
CA GLN A 163 3.68 5.87 -0.72
C GLN A 163 4.71 4.99 0.02
N ASP A 164 5.13 5.39 1.20
CA ASP A 164 6.06 4.58 2.01
C ASP A 164 5.44 3.23 2.38
N MET A 165 4.16 3.20 2.75
CA MET A 165 3.48 1.94 3.08
C MET A 165 3.37 1.01 1.88
N ILE A 166 3.15 1.54 0.68
CA ILE A 166 3.19 0.76 -0.55
C ILE A 166 4.58 0.13 -0.71
N ASN A 167 5.63 0.93 -0.61
CA ASN A 167 6.99 0.45 -0.83
C ASN A 167 7.42 -0.57 0.23
N TYR A 168 7.09 -0.36 1.51
CA TYR A 168 7.36 -1.37 2.55
C TYR A 168 6.63 -2.68 2.27
N SER A 169 5.39 -2.61 1.79
CA SER A 169 4.61 -3.81 1.45
C SER A 169 5.19 -4.54 0.24
N VAL A 170 5.63 -3.81 -0.77
CA VAL A 170 6.32 -4.40 -1.94
C VAL A 170 7.61 -5.07 -1.48
N PHE A 171 8.41 -4.41 -0.65
CA PHE A 171 9.65 -4.99 -0.12
C PHE A 171 9.38 -6.28 0.66
N ALA A 172 8.35 -6.28 1.50
CA ALA A 172 7.95 -7.47 2.23
C ALA A 172 7.62 -8.63 1.28
N LEU A 173 6.84 -8.36 0.24
CA LEU A 173 6.49 -9.38 -0.76
C LEU A 173 7.71 -9.87 -1.54
N ILE A 174 8.65 -9.00 -1.86
CA ILE A 174 9.92 -9.40 -2.50
C ILE A 174 10.72 -10.31 -1.56
N LEU A 175 10.86 -9.95 -0.28
CA LEU A 175 11.58 -10.75 0.70
C LEU A 175 10.91 -12.12 0.93
N MET A 176 9.60 -12.19 0.83
CA MET A 176 8.83 -13.43 0.91
C MET A 176 8.87 -14.24 -0.39
N LYS A 177 9.58 -13.75 -1.40
CA LYS A 177 9.69 -14.37 -2.74
C LYS A 177 8.34 -14.55 -3.43
N PHE A 178 7.43 -13.63 -3.18
CA PHE A 178 6.10 -13.64 -3.80
C PHE A 178 6.21 -13.37 -5.31
N GLY A 179 5.53 -14.19 -6.11
CA GLY A 179 5.53 -14.03 -7.58
C GLY A 179 6.75 -14.62 -8.29
N GLN A 180 7.57 -15.38 -7.57
CA GLN A 180 8.73 -16.07 -8.13
C GLN A 180 8.45 -17.55 -8.38
#